data_f6c7cbede44d1822131dfd041961e94c
#
_entry.id   f6c7cbede44d1822131dfd041961e94c
#
_cell.length_a   1.000
_cell.length_b   1.000
_cell.length_c   1.000
_cell.angle_alpha   90.00
_cell.angle_beta   90.00
_cell.angle_gamma   90.00
#
_symmetry.space_group_name_H-M   'P 1'
#
loop_
_entity.id
_entity.type
_entity.pdbx_description
1 polymer ?
#
loop_
_entity_poly.entity_id
_entity_poly.type
_entity_poly.pdbx_seq_one_letter_code
_entity_poly.pdbx_strand_id
1 'polypeptide(L)'
;MKRSQLLVGLIAPLVAYSGILTAIYVNRSWWKLTDNAISDLGKIGLPHNWLLNVPLVITAVLAIYYALGLLDMAGNSIEKAGIWVLIAGFVFLALIGLFPEGTLPHYYVSWGFFLTAGFGLLIAGIGMGLSGNRKMLYFTVVLFVLAWVLAIWAMRTFKGVAIPEFIGALAVTVWHYAVLSKIWDKTR
;
A
#
# COMPACT_ATOMS: atom_id res chain seq x y z
N MET A 1 -17.49 -7.64 -9.86
CA MET A 1 -16.61 -6.45 -9.96
C MET A 1 -16.94 -5.63 -11.20
N LYS A 2 -17.05 -4.30 -11.11
CA LYS A 2 -17.35 -3.39 -12.24
C LYS A 2 -16.08 -3.07 -13.03
N ARG A 3 -16.23 -2.77 -14.35
CA ARG A 3 -15.10 -2.33 -15.19
C ARG A 3 -14.39 -1.08 -14.65
N SER A 4 -15.16 -0.13 -14.09
CA SER A 4 -14.60 1.07 -13.43
C SER A 4 -13.69 0.72 -12.25
N GLN A 5 -14.02 -0.31 -11.45
CA GLN A 5 -13.18 -0.78 -10.33
C GLN A 5 -11.86 -1.36 -10.83
N LEU A 6 -11.88 -2.12 -11.94
CA LEU A 6 -10.65 -2.63 -12.56
C LEU A 6 -9.73 -1.50 -13.07
N LEU A 7 -10.29 -0.52 -13.76
CA LEU A 7 -9.53 0.63 -14.28
C LEU A 7 -8.94 1.46 -13.14
N VAL A 8 -9.72 1.69 -12.09
CA VAL A 8 -9.26 2.41 -10.89
C VAL A 8 -8.16 1.62 -10.18
N GLY A 9 -8.29 0.28 -10.10
CA GLY A 9 -7.23 -0.58 -9.57
C GLY A 9 -5.92 -0.48 -10.35
N LEU A 10 -5.98 -0.30 -11.68
CA LEU A 10 -4.80 -0.09 -12.49
C LEU A 10 -4.11 1.26 -12.19
N ILE A 11 -4.90 2.32 -11.94
CA ILE A 11 -4.42 3.69 -11.79
C ILE A 11 -3.95 4.00 -10.37
N ALA A 12 -4.58 3.42 -9.35
CA ALA A 12 -4.33 3.78 -7.96
C ALA A 12 -2.84 3.76 -7.54
N PRO A 13 -2.05 2.69 -7.79
CA PRO A 13 -0.63 2.71 -7.45
C PRO A 13 0.18 3.74 -8.25
N LEU A 14 -0.21 4.02 -9.51
CA LEU A 14 0.47 5.03 -10.33
C LEU A 14 0.33 6.43 -9.74
N VAL A 15 -0.84 6.75 -9.16
CA VAL A 15 -1.06 8.04 -8.47
C VAL A 15 -0.15 8.15 -7.26
N ALA A 16 -0.03 7.11 -6.42
CA ALA A 16 0.86 7.11 -5.27
C ALA A 16 2.33 7.36 -5.68
N TYR A 17 2.83 6.55 -6.61
CA TYR A 17 4.24 6.68 -7.03
C TYR A 17 4.52 7.97 -7.78
N SER A 18 3.59 8.51 -8.56
CA SER A 18 3.77 9.83 -9.19
C SER A 18 3.94 10.92 -8.13
N GLY A 19 3.13 10.90 -7.06
CA GLY A 19 3.27 11.82 -5.94
C GLY A 19 4.61 11.68 -5.22
N ILE A 20 4.96 10.44 -4.84
CA ILE A 20 6.23 10.14 -4.15
C ILE A 20 7.43 10.60 -4.99
N LEU A 21 7.50 10.20 -6.27
CA LEU A 21 8.63 10.54 -7.14
C LEU A 21 8.73 12.03 -7.42
N THR A 22 7.59 12.72 -7.60
CA THR A 22 7.57 14.18 -7.77
C THR A 22 8.04 14.87 -6.50
N ALA A 23 7.57 14.44 -5.31
CA ALA A 23 8.00 14.99 -4.04
C ALA A 23 9.50 14.78 -3.81
N ILE A 24 10.05 13.60 -4.13
CA ILE A 24 11.50 13.32 -4.08
C ILE A 24 12.25 14.25 -5.02
N TYR A 25 11.81 14.40 -6.26
CA TYR A 25 12.47 15.25 -7.25
C TYR A 25 12.56 16.72 -6.79
N VAL A 26 11.47 17.25 -6.26
CA VAL A 26 11.42 18.64 -5.75
C VAL A 26 12.33 18.82 -4.54
N ASN A 27 12.45 17.83 -3.67
CA ASN A 27 13.19 17.89 -2.41
C ASN A 27 14.60 17.25 -2.49
N ARG A 28 15.10 16.92 -3.69
CA ARG A 28 16.36 16.20 -3.90
C ARG A 28 17.62 16.89 -3.36
N SER A 29 17.55 18.17 -3.03
CA SER A 29 18.67 18.92 -2.44
C SER A 29 18.99 18.50 -1.00
N TRP A 30 18.00 18.01 -0.27
CA TRP A 30 18.16 17.63 1.14
C TRP A 30 17.68 16.20 1.42
N TRP A 31 16.67 15.68 0.69
CA TRP A 31 16.12 14.37 0.95
C TRP A 31 17.02 13.26 0.38
N LYS A 32 17.30 12.25 1.20
CA LYS A 32 18.11 11.07 0.84
C LYS A 32 17.40 9.81 1.25
N LEU A 33 17.38 8.82 0.35
CA LEU A 33 16.71 7.53 0.55
C LEU A 33 17.20 6.79 1.81
N THR A 34 18.47 6.92 2.18
CA THR A 34 19.10 6.24 3.32
C THR A 34 18.95 6.96 4.65
N ASP A 35 18.64 8.24 4.62
CA ASP A 35 18.72 9.11 5.80
C ASP A 35 17.35 9.66 6.24
N ASN A 36 16.36 9.62 5.37
CA ASN A 36 15.03 10.20 5.58
C ASN A 36 13.91 9.14 5.58
N ALA A 37 12.70 9.57 5.91
CA ALA A 37 11.45 8.87 5.63
C ALA A 37 10.83 9.39 4.31
N ILE A 38 9.97 8.59 3.67
CA ILE A 38 9.11 9.10 2.58
C ILE A 38 8.18 10.18 3.14
N SER A 39 7.66 9.96 4.34
CA SER A 39 6.75 10.88 5.02
C SER A 39 7.37 12.25 5.32
N ASP A 40 8.70 12.36 5.43
CA ASP A 40 9.39 13.66 5.55
C ASP A 40 9.05 14.62 4.41
N LEU A 41 8.78 14.08 3.21
CA LEU A 41 8.37 14.85 2.03
C LEU A 41 6.97 15.47 2.17
N GLY A 42 6.15 14.91 3.07
CA GLY A 42 4.81 15.40 3.39
C GLY A 42 4.73 16.24 4.65
N LYS A 43 5.85 16.48 5.34
CA LYS A 43 5.92 17.10 6.66
C LYS A 43 5.21 18.45 6.73
N ILE A 44 4.51 18.70 7.85
CA ILE A 44 3.83 19.97 8.11
C ILE A 44 4.85 21.13 8.07
N GLY A 45 4.47 22.22 7.39
CA GLY A 45 5.35 23.38 7.21
C GLY A 45 6.39 23.27 6.07
N LEU A 46 6.53 22.08 5.45
CA LEU A 46 7.38 21.93 4.27
C LEU A 46 6.68 22.55 3.04
N PRO A 47 7.35 23.41 2.26
CA PRO A 47 6.82 23.85 0.96
C PRO A 47 6.50 22.66 0.06
N HIS A 48 5.33 22.70 -0.59
CA HIS A 48 4.87 21.66 -1.52
C HIS A 48 4.64 20.27 -0.88
N ASN A 49 4.44 20.17 0.44
CA ASN A 49 4.12 18.90 1.12
C ASN A 49 2.87 18.19 0.55
N TRP A 50 1.98 18.94 -0.09
CA TRP A 50 0.81 18.43 -0.79
C TRP A 50 1.15 17.49 -1.96
N LEU A 51 2.38 17.58 -2.52
CA LEU A 51 2.86 16.69 -3.59
C LEU A 51 2.91 15.23 -3.14
N LEU A 52 3.10 14.97 -1.84
CA LEU A 52 2.99 13.63 -1.27
C LEU A 52 1.58 13.40 -0.71
N ASN A 53 1.10 14.30 0.14
CA ASN A 53 -0.08 14.05 0.96
C ASN A 53 -1.36 13.89 0.14
N VAL A 54 -1.58 14.74 -0.89
CA VAL A 54 -2.78 14.67 -1.73
C VAL A 54 -2.82 13.38 -2.57
N PRO A 55 -1.75 12.97 -3.28
CA PRO A 55 -1.73 11.68 -3.97
C PRO A 55 -1.98 10.47 -3.06
N LEU A 56 -1.51 10.46 -1.81
CA LEU A 56 -1.79 9.37 -0.87
C LEU A 56 -3.29 9.27 -0.56
N VAL A 57 -3.96 10.40 -0.30
CA VAL A 57 -5.41 10.43 -0.07
C VAL A 57 -6.19 9.95 -1.31
N ILE A 58 -5.82 10.46 -2.50
CA ILE A 58 -6.47 10.04 -3.76
C ILE A 58 -6.26 8.54 -3.97
N THR A 59 -5.03 8.04 -3.80
CA THR A 59 -4.71 6.62 -3.93
C THR A 59 -5.54 5.77 -2.99
N ALA A 60 -5.69 6.19 -1.75
CA ALA A 60 -6.49 5.46 -0.75
C ALA A 60 -7.96 5.34 -1.18
N VAL A 61 -8.57 6.42 -1.64
CA VAL A 61 -9.97 6.42 -2.15
C VAL A 61 -10.11 5.46 -3.34
N LEU A 62 -9.18 5.54 -4.31
CA LEU A 62 -9.18 4.67 -5.48
C LEU A 62 -8.98 3.18 -5.08
N ALA A 63 -8.04 2.91 -4.16
CA ALA A 63 -7.75 1.56 -3.69
C ALA A 63 -8.92 0.96 -2.89
N ILE A 64 -9.62 1.75 -2.06
CA ILE A 64 -10.85 1.32 -1.38
C ILE A 64 -11.92 0.96 -2.41
N TYR A 65 -12.15 1.80 -3.42
CA TYR A 65 -13.15 1.53 -4.45
C TYR A 65 -12.84 0.24 -5.25
N TYR A 66 -11.57 -0.01 -5.53
CA TYR A 66 -11.11 -1.28 -6.11
C TYR A 66 -11.34 -2.46 -5.16
N ALA A 67 -10.95 -2.33 -3.88
CA ALA A 67 -11.07 -3.40 -2.89
C ALA A 67 -12.53 -3.79 -2.60
N LEU A 68 -13.48 -2.85 -2.67
CA LEU A 68 -14.91 -3.14 -2.61
C LEU A 68 -15.34 -4.09 -3.76
N GLY A 69 -14.73 -3.93 -4.95
CA GLY A 69 -14.95 -4.87 -6.05
C GLY A 69 -14.34 -6.26 -5.80
N LEU A 70 -13.25 -6.36 -5.05
CA LEU A 70 -12.68 -7.65 -4.65
C LEU A 70 -13.60 -8.40 -3.68
N LEU A 71 -14.31 -7.69 -2.78
CA LEU A 71 -15.30 -8.32 -1.88
C LEU A 71 -16.40 -9.06 -2.63
N ASP A 72 -16.86 -8.51 -3.77
CA ASP A 72 -17.88 -9.15 -4.62
C ASP A 72 -17.37 -10.45 -5.24
N MET A 73 -16.06 -10.62 -5.36
CA MET A 73 -15.40 -11.75 -6.02
C MET A 73 -14.82 -12.78 -5.03
N ALA A 74 -14.78 -12.44 -3.75
CA ALA A 74 -14.16 -13.27 -2.72
C ALA A 74 -14.86 -14.63 -2.57
N GLY A 75 -14.09 -15.70 -2.64
CA GLY A 75 -14.59 -17.09 -2.67
C GLY A 75 -15.00 -17.64 -1.31
N ASN A 76 -14.57 -17.02 -0.20
CA ASN A 76 -14.89 -17.47 1.15
C ASN A 76 -14.79 -16.30 2.18
N SER A 77 -15.21 -16.60 3.43
CA SER A 77 -15.24 -15.61 4.52
C SER A 77 -13.83 -15.14 4.95
N ILE A 78 -12.80 -15.99 4.83
CA ILE A 78 -11.41 -15.64 5.20
C ILE A 78 -10.86 -14.65 4.17
N GLU A 79 -11.10 -14.88 2.88
CA GLU A 79 -10.74 -13.95 1.83
C GLU A 79 -11.42 -12.58 2.02
N LYS A 80 -12.73 -12.58 2.33
CA LYS A 80 -13.49 -11.35 2.65
C LYS A 80 -12.92 -10.64 3.86
N ALA A 81 -12.60 -11.36 4.94
CA ALA A 81 -11.99 -10.77 6.13
C ALA A 81 -10.64 -10.10 5.82
N GLY A 82 -9.78 -10.76 5.03
CA GLY A 82 -8.51 -10.18 4.58
C GLY A 82 -8.70 -8.91 3.76
N ILE A 83 -9.67 -8.88 2.85
CA ILE A 83 -9.99 -7.69 2.06
C ILE A 83 -10.52 -6.55 2.95
N TRP A 84 -11.34 -6.83 3.97
CA TRP A 84 -11.78 -5.82 4.92
C TRP A 84 -10.63 -5.23 5.73
N VAL A 85 -9.67 -6.07 6.18
CA VAL A 85 -8.44 -5.62 6.85
C VAL A 85 -7.60 -4.76 5.90
N LEU A 86 -7.52 -5.13 4.62
CA LEU A 86 -6.82 -4.34 3.60
C LEU A 86 -7.51 -2.97 3.36
N ILE A 87 -8.85 -2.93 3.34
CA ILE A 87 -9.60 -1.67 3.26
C ILE A 87 -9.30 -0.78 4.47
N ALA A 88 -9.24 -1.34 5.68
CA ALA A 88 -8.79 -0.58 6.85
C ALA A 88 -7.38 -0.02 6.68
N GLY A 89 -6.47 -0.78 6.05
CA GLY A 89 -5.14 -0.30 5.65
C GLY A 89 -5.22 0.92 4.72
N PHE A 90 -6.07 0.88 3.72
CA PHE A 90 -6.26 2.04 2.82
C PHE A 90 -6.90 3.23 3.51
N VAL A 91 -7.75 3.03 4.53
CA VAL A 91 -8.20 4.13 5.39
C VAL A 91 -7.02 4.75 6.12
N PHE A 92 -6.13 3.95 6.71
CA PHE A 92 -4.90 4.47 7.32
C PHE A 92 -4.00 5.18 6.31
N LEU A 93 -3.91 4.72 5.05
CA LEU A 93 -3.20 5.44 3.99
C LEU A 93 -3.76 6.84 3.75
N ALA A 94 -5.09 6.99 3.72
CA ALA A 94 -5.73 8.31 3.64
C ALA A 94 -5.37 9.18 4.86
N LEU A 95 -5.40 8.57 6.06
CA LEU A 95 -5.07 9.28 7.30
C LEU A 95 -3.59 9.71 7.36
N ILE A 96 -2.64 8.99 6.73
CA ILE A 96 -1.25 9.45 6.57
C ILE A 96 -1.20 10.78 5.82
N GLY A 97 -1.97 10.91 4.72
CA GLY A 97 -2.01 12.17 3.96
C GLY A 97 -2.76 13.29 4.68
N LEU A 98 -3.76 12.97 5.52
CA LEU A 98 -4.55 13.95 6.29
C LEU A 98 -3.85 14.37 7.58
N PHE A 99 -3.06 13.51 8.18
CA PHE A 99 -2.23 13.76 9.35
C PHE A 99 -0.74 13.63 8.95
N PRO A 100 -0.18 14.64 8.28
CA PRO A 100 1.18 14.57 7.74
C PRO A 100 2.23 14.47 8.84
N GLU A 101 3.45 14.08 8.46
CA GLU A 101 4.61 14.02 9.35
C GLU A 101 4.77 15.35 10.13
N GLY A 102 5.08 15.23 11.42
CA GLY A 102 5.12 16.34 12.37
C GLY A 102 3.79 16.54 13.12
N THR A 103 2.73 15.78 12.82
CA THR A 103 1.50 15.74 13.62
C THR A 103 1.49 14.52 14.57
N LEU A 104 0.84 14.64 15.73
CA LEU A 104 0.79 13.57 16.73
C LEU A 104 0.23 12.23 16.20
N PRO A 105 -0.84 12.19 15.38
CA PRO A 105 -1.39 10.92 14.89
C PRO A 105 -0.52 10.21 13.85
N HIS A 106 0.40 10.93 13.16
CA HIS A 106 1.14 10.42 12.01
C HIS A 106 1.80 9.06 12.25
N TYR A 107 2.52 8.94 13.36
CA TYR A 107 3.21 7.70 13.73
C TYR A 107 2.24 6.51 13.80
N TYR A 108 1.11 6.69 14.47
CA TYR A 108 0.14 5.61 14.67
C TYR A 108 -0.57 5.22 13.38
N VAL A 109 -0.95 6.20 12.54
CA VAL A 109 -1.62 5.90 11.26
C VAL A 109 -0.67 5.27 10.26
N SER A 110 0.62 5.62 10.28
CA SER A 110 1.66 5.00 9.44
C SER A 110 1.85 3.52 9.80
N TRP A 111 2.03 3.20 11.08
CA TRP A 111 2.07 1.81 11.54
C TRP A 111 0.75 1.09 11.27
N GLY A 112 -0.38 1.76 11.49
CA GLY A 112 -1.70 1.24 11.14
C GLY A 112 -1.77 0.79 9.68
N PHE A 113 -1.27 1.60 8.75
CA PHE A 113 -1.23 1.26 7.33
C PHE A 113 -0.39 0.01 7.06
N PHE A 114 0.88 -0.01 7.47
CA PHE A 114 1.78 -1.12 7.13
C PHE A 114 1.33 -2.44 7.76
N LEU A 115 0.84 -2.41 9.00
CA LEU A 115 0.35 -3.61 9.68
C LEU A 115 -0.95 -4.11 9.02
N THR A 116 -1.96 -3.27 8.89
CA THR A 116 -3.26 -3.72 8.37
C THR A 116 -3.20 -4.06 6.87
N ALA A 117 -2.46 -3.30 6.06
CA ALA A 117 -2.25 -3.66 4.66
C ALA A 117 -1.48 -4.98 4.55
N GLY A 118 -0.38 -5.17 5.29
CA GLY A 118 0.42 -6.39 5.27
C GLY A 118 -0.38 -7.62 5.71
N PHE A 119 -1.05 -7.57 6.86
CA PHE A 119 -1.88 -8.69 7.32
C PHE A 119 -3.14 -8.88 6.48
N GLY A 120 -3.74 -7.80 5.95
CA GLY A 120 -4.89 -7.88 5.08
C GLY A 120 -4.60 -8.69 3.80
N LEU A 121 -3.48 -8.38 3.13
CA LEU A 121 -3.07 -9.15 1.95
C LEU A 121 -2.72 -10.61 2.31
N LEU A 122 -2.09 -10.88 3.46
CA LEU A 122 -1.77 -12.24 3.90
C LEU A 122 -3.05 -13.06 4.12
N ILE A 123 -4.00 -12.53 4.89
CA ILE A 123 -5.27 -13.21 5.18
C ILE A 123 -6.07 -13.43 3.88
N ALA A 124 -6.13 -12.42 2.98
CA ALA A 124 -6.78 -12.56 1.69
C ALA A 124 -6.12 -13.64 0.82
N GLY A 125 -4.77 -13.68 0.77
CA GLY A 125 -4.03 -14.72 0.06
C GLY A 125 -4.24 -16.13 0.61
N ILE A 126 -4.35 -16.28 1.94
CA ILE A 126 -4.74 -17.54 2.57
C ILE A 126 -6.15 -17.94 2.13
N GLY A 127 -7.12 -17.01 2.18
CA GLY A 127 -8.47 -17.22 1.71
C GLY A 127 -8.52 -17.67 0.24
N MET A 128 -7.76 -17.03 -0.64
CA MET A 128 -7.62 -17.43 -2.05
C MET A 128 -7.09 -18.86 -2.18
N GLY A 129 -6.13 -19.26 -1.34
CA GLY A 129 -5.58 -20.61 -1.29
C GLY A 129 -6.64 -21.64 -0.91
N LEU A 130 -7.48 -21.34 0.07
CA LEU A 130 -8.59 -22.19 0.52
C LEU A 130 -9.67 -22.34 -0.57
N SER A 131 -9.85 -21.35 -1.42
CA SER A 131 -10.68 -21.41 -2.64
C SER A 131 -10.00 -22.12 -3.83
N GLY A 132 -8.85 -22.79 -3.61
CA GLY A 132 -8.13 -23.56 -4.64
C GLY A 132 -7.02 -22.81 -5.36
N ASN A 133 -6.83 -21.51 -5.14
CA ASN A 133 -5.77 -20.73 -5.78
C ASN A 133 -4.43 -20.83 -5.01
N ARG A 134 -3.85 -22.03 -4.94
CA ARG A 134 -2.60 -22.31 -4.22
C ARG A 134 -1.42 -21.43 -4.69
N LYS A 135 -1.39 -21.04 -5.98
CA LYS A 135 -0.34 -20.15 -6.50
C LYS A 135 -0.37 -18.78 -5.82
N MET A 136 -1.58 -18.22 -5.61
CA MET A 136 -1.70 -16.95 -4.88
C MET A 136 -1.36 -17.09 -3.40
N LEU A 137 -1.70 -18.20 -2.76
CA LEU A 137 -1.31 -18.47 -1.38
C LEU A 137 0.22 -18.42 -1.22
N TYR A 138 0.95 -19.25 -1.97
CA TYR A 138 2.41 -19.31 -1.88
C TYR A 138 3.06 -17.97 -2.24
N PHE A 139 2.61 -17.35 -3.31
CA PHE A 139 3.08 -16.03 -3.70
C PHE A 139 2.89 -14.99 -2.59
N THR A 140 1.71 -14.95 -1.97
CA THR A 140 1.41 -13.99 -0.90
C THR A 140 2.25 -14.25 0.34
N VAL A 141 2.39 -15.52 0.76
CA VAL A 141 3.19 -15.88 1.94
C VAL A 141 4.66 -15.49 1.72
N VAL A 142 5.23 -15.85 0.57
CA VAL A 142 6.61 -15.50 0.24
C VAL A 142 6.80 -13.97 0.20
N LEU A 143 5.90 -13.26 -0.47
CA LEU A 143 5.96 -11.80 -0.56
C LEU A 143 5.86 -11.14 0.83
N PHE A 144 4.94 -11.60 1.68
CA PHE A 144 4.77 -11.11 3.04
C PHE A 144 6.04 -11.31 3.87
N VAL A 145 6.58 -12.54 3.89
CA VAL A 145 7.79 -12.85 4.66
C VAL A 145 8.99 -12.05 4.18
N LEU A 146 9.20 -12.00 2.85
CA LEU A 146 10.31 -11.24 2.27
C LEU A 146 10.20 -9.74 2.57
N ALA A 147 9.01 -9.15 2.44
CA ALA A 147 8.80 -7.73 2.73
C ALA A 147 9.13 -7.40 4.19
N TRP A 148 8.66 -8.20 5.15
CA TRP A 148 8.96 -7.97 6.56
C TRP A 148 10.43 -8.18 6.90
N VAL A 149 11.06 -9.25 6.39
CA VAL A 149 12.49 -9.53 6.62
C VAL A 149 13.35 -8.39 6.07
N LEU A 150 13.07 -7.96 4.82
CA LEU A 150 13.83 -6.87 4.20
C LEU A 150 13.55 -5.52 4.86
N ALA A 151 12.32 -5.23 5.29
CA ALA A 151 12.01 -4.00 6.00
C ALA A 151 12.71 -3.94 7.38
N ILE A 152 12.70 -5.04 8.14
CA ILE A 152 13.41 -5.13 9.43
C ILE A 152 14.92 -4.99 9.25
N TRP A 153 15.48 -5.65 8.22
CA TRP A 153 16.89 -5.48 7.87
C TRP A 153 17.21 -4.02 7.53
N ALA A 154 16.39 -3.39 6.71
CA ALA A 154 16.60 -2.00 6.29
C ALA A 154 16.49 -1.03 7.47
N MET A 155 15.51 -1.21 8.38
CA MET A 155 15.40 -0.42 9.62
C MET A 155 16.62 -0.52 10.53
N ARG A 156 17.37 -1.63 10.48
CA ARG A 156 18.59 -1.82 11.26
C ARG A 156 19.86 -1.32 10.56
N THR A 157 19.80 -1.16 9.24
CA THR A 157 20.97 -0.85 8.40
C THR A 157 21.07 0.65 8.08
N PHE A 158 19.93 1.29 7.82
CA PHE A 158 19.88 2.69 7.38
C PHE A 158 19.41 3.60 8.51
N LYS A 159 19.77 4.89 8.44
CA LYS A 159 19.36 5.89 9.43
C LYS A 159 17.89 6.26 9.29
N GLY A 160 17.43 6.42 8.03
CA GLY A 160 16.05 6.74 7.69
C GLY A 160 15.20 5.50 7.48
N VAL A 161 13.90 5.71 7.40
CA VAL A 161 12.91 4.64 7.20
C VAL A 161 12.30 4.64 5.79
N ALA A 162 12.81 5.46 4.86
CA ALA A 162 12.27 5.49 3.51
C ALA A 162 12.41 4.14 2.78
N ILE A 163 13.50 3.41 2.98
CA ILE A 163 13.71 2.09 2.37
C ILE A 163 12.68 1.08 2.87
N PRO A 164 12.48 0.85 4.19
CA PRO A 164 11.40 -0.01 4.67
C PRO A 164 9.99 0.45 4.24
N GLU A 165 9.72 1.76 4.17
CA GLU A 165 8.47 2.29 3.65
C GLU A 165 8.26 1.91 2.17
N PHE A 166 9.30 2.05 1.32
CA PHE A 166 9.26 1.60 -0.08
C PHE A 166 9.04 0.09 -0.18
N ILE A 167 9.72 -0.71 0.62
CA ILE A 167 9.55 -2.18 0.62
C ILE A 167 8.09 -2.54 0.92
N GLY A 168 7.50 -1.93 1.96
CA GLY A 168 6.09 -2.16 2.30
C GLY A 168 5.14 -1.72 1.20
N ALA A 169 5.32 -0.52 0.65
CA ALA A 169 4.50 0.01 -0.44
C ALA A 169 4.61 -0.85 -1.71
N LEU A 170 5.83 -1.29 -2.07
CA LEU A 170 6.07 -2.19 -3.20
C LEU A 170 5.42 -3.56 -2.99
N ALA A 171 5.49 -4.13 -1.79
CA ALA A 171 4.86 -5.42 -1.51
C ALA A 171 3.33 -5.35 -1.71
N VAL A 172 2.68 -4.30 -1.19
CA VAL A 172 1.24 -4.06 -1.41
C VAL A 172 0.95 -3.89 -2.90
N THR A 173 1.75 -3.12 -3.63
CA THR A 173 1.58 -2.86 -5.06
C THR A 173 1.76 -4.11 -5.91
N VAL A 174 2.79 -4.91 -5.66
CA VAL A 174 3.07 -6.15 -6.37
C VAL A 174 1.94 -7.16 -6.17
N TRP A 175 1.46 -7.30 -4.91
CA TRP A 175 0.30 -8.16 -4.62
C TRP A 175 -0.96 -7.65 -5.32
N HIS A 176 -1.22 -6.35 -5.27
CA HIS A 176 -2.36 -5.70 -5.90
C HIS A 176 -2.40 -5.98 -7.42
N TYR A 177 -1.28 -5.78 -8.13
CA TYR A 177 -1.22 -6.05 -9.57
C TYR A 177 -1.28 -7.54 -9.90
N ALA A 178 -0.75 -8.43 -9.05
CA ALA A 178 -0.89 -9.87 -9.24
C ALA A 178 -2.35 -10.34 -9.12
N VAL A 179 -3.13 -9.74 -8.22
CA VAL A 179 -4.58 -9.99 -8.14
C VAL A 179 -5.31 -9.38 -9.32
N LEU A 180 -5.01 -8.12 -9.65
CA LEU A 180 -5.64 -7.41 -10.76
C LEU A 180 -5.45 -8.13 -12.10
N SER A 181 -4.23 -8.60 -12.42
CA SER A 181 -3.95 -9.32 -13.67
C SER A 181 -4.80 -10.58 -13.82
N LYS A 182 -4.96 -11.37 -12.73
CA LYS A 182 -5.79 -12.57 -12.73
C LYS A 182 -7.27 -12.30 -12.97
N ILE A 183 -7.77 -11.16 -12.46
CA ILE A 183 -9.15 -10.75 -12.67
C ILE A 183 -9.33 -10.27 -14.11
N TRP A 184 -8.37 -9.51 -14.61
CA TRP A 184 -8.38 -8.97 -15.98
C TRP A 184 -8.45 -10.09 -17.03
N ASP A 185 -7.68 -11.16 -16.84
CA ASP A 185 -7.67 -12.31 -17.75
C ASP A 185 -9.00 -13.09 -17.76
N LYS A 186 -9.76 -13.04 -16.64
CA LYS A 186 -11.09 -13.70 -16.56
C LYS A 186 -12.21 -12.85 -17.16
N THR A 187 -11.99 -11.58 -17.42
CA THR A 187 -13.00 -10.63 -17.94
C THR A 187 -12.87 -10.36 -19.44
N ARG A 188 -11.86 -10.94 -20.07
CA ARG A 188 -11.68 -11.02 -21.53
C ARG A 188 -12.34 -12.28 -22.09
#